data_67f5e0cae6c29c08bc6532299869a817
#
_entry.id   67f5e0cae6c29c08bc6532299869a817
#
_cell.length_a   1.000
_cell.length_b   1.000
_cell.length_c   1.000
_cell.angle_alpha   90.00
_cell.angle_beta   90.00
_cell.angle_gamma   90.00
#
_symmetry.space_group_name_H-M   'P 1'
#
loop_
_entity.id
_entity.type
_entity.pdbx_description
1 polymer ?
#
loop_
_entity_poly.entity_id
_entity_poly.type
_entity_poly.pdbx_seq_one_letter_code
_entity_poly.pdbx_strand_id
1 'polypeptide(L)'
;GRIWLHTGDLGKMDEDGFVYFSQRIKRMIITSGYNVYPGQLENIIDGHEKVLLSCVIGVKDPIKMQRVKAFVVLKPGYQPTEACKKELLDYCRKHIAKYAMPSDIEFREELPKTLVGKVAYRVLEEEENAKQAQKAVEDAKRAEEDAKRAEAEKAEKLSAAKKPAAKKPAPKKPAHPTAKPEPAKQ
;
A
#
# COMPACT_ATOMS: atom_id res chain seq x y z
N GLY A 1 -32.62 26.82 -28.34
CA GLY A 1 -32.23 26.17 -27.07
C GLY A 1 -31.36 27.11 -26.24
N ARG A 2 -31.38 26.96 -24.91
CA ARG A 2 -30.48 27.71 -24.03
C ARG A 2 -29.09 27.09 -24.07
N ILE A 3 -28.04 27.92 -24.13
CA ILE A 3 -26.65 27.51 -24.07
C ILE A 3 -26.24 27.56 -22.62
N TRP A 4 -25.68 26.46 -22.10
CA TRP A 4 -25.20 26.35 -20.72
C TRP A 4 -23.68 26.16 -20.69
N LEU A 5 -23.02 26.88 -19.78
CA LEU A 5 -21.60 26.70 -19.51
C LEU A 5 -21.42 25.74 -18.34
N HIS A 6 -20.74 24.62 -18.59
CA HIS A 6 -20.31 23.70 -17.53
C HIS A 6 -19.03 24.22 -16.88
N THR A 7 -19.13 24.83 -15.68
CA THR A 7 -17.98 25.37 -14.95
C THR A 7 -17.09 24.27 -14.38
N GLY A 8 -17.65 23.09 -14.13
CA GLY A 8 -16.99 21.99 -13.42
C GLY A 8 -17.02 22.15 -11.92
N ASP A 9 -17.77 23.12 -11.43
CA ASP A 9 -17.97 23.39 -10.01
C ASP A 9 -19.34 22.87 -9.57
N LEU A 10 -19.47 22.46 -8.33
CA LEU A 10 -20.69 22.07 -7.65
C LEU A 10 -21.05 23.15 -6.63
N GLY A 11 -22.30 23.56 -6.65
CA GLY A 11 -22.84 24.56 -5.75
C GLY A 11 -24.30 24.34 -5.47
N LYS A 12 -24.83 25.12 -4.54
CA LYS A 12 -26.26 25.22 -4.26
C LYS A 12 -26.68 26.68 -4.31
N MET A 13 -27.91 26.91 -4.67
CA MET A 13 -28.54 28.25 -4.62
C MET A 13 -29.66 28.23 -3.62
N ASP A 14 -29.79 29.28 -2.80
CA ASP A 14 -30.91 29.45 -1.89
C ASP A 14 -32.11 30.12 -2.57
N GLU A 15 -33.18 30.33 -1.79
CA GLU A 15 -34.43 30.96 -2.28
C GLU A 15 -34.24 32.41 -2.68
N ASP A 16 -33.25 33.09 -2.10
CA ASP A 16 -32.91 34.48 -2.39
C ASP A 16 -31.99 34.61 -3.63
N GLY A 17 -31.56 33.49 -4.20
CA GLY A 17 -30.73 33.46 -5.40
C GLY A 17 -29.22 33.54 -5.14
N PHE A 18 -28.76 33.45 -3.88
CA PHE A 18 -27.34 33.38 -3.56
C PHE A 18 -26.78 32.02 -3.91
N VAL A 19 -25.64 32.03 -4.58
CA VAL A 19 -24.94 30.79 -4.99
C VAL A 19 -23.81 30.47 -4.03
N TYR A 20 -23.91 29.33 -3.39
CA TYR A 20 -22.90 28.80 -2.47
C TYR A 20 -22.05 27.76 -3.20
N PHE A 21 -20.76 28.05 -3.36
CA PHE A 21 -19.80 27.10 -3.90
C PHE A 21 -19.58 25.96 -2.89
N SER A 22 -19.68 24.71 -3.36
CA SER A 22 -19.38 23.53 -2.54
C SER A 22 -18.01 22.99 -2.86
N GLN A 23 -17.71 22.72 -4.16
CA GLN A 23 -16.43 22.15 -4.56
C GLN A 23 -16.29 21.99 -6.08
N ARG A 24 -15.10 21.52 -6.51
CA ARG A 24 -14.85 21.14 -7.90
C ARG A 24 -15.09 19.66 -8.14
N ILE A 25 -15.88 19.31 -9.15
CA ILE A 25 -16.21 17.94 -9.51
C ILE A 25 -14.94 17.12 -9.81
N LYS A 26 -13.95 17.72 -10.48
CA LYS A 26 -12.69 17.04 -10.84
C LYS A 26 -11.79 16.65 -9.64
N ARG A 27 -12.04 17.21 -8.45
CA ARG A 27 -11.30 16.84 -7.22
C ARG A 27 -11.97 15.74 -6.40
N MET A 28 -13.14 15.28 -6.82
CA MET A 28 -13.89 14.24 -6.11
C MET A 28 -13.10 12.93 -6.13
N ILE A 29 -12.93 12.33 -4.96
CA ILE A 29 -12.29 11.03 -4.78
C ILE A 29 -13.37 9.97 -4.71
N ILE A 30 -13.24 8.90 -5.48
CA ILE A 30 -14.16 7.77 -5.45
C ILE A 30 -13.51 6.61 -4.69
N THR A 31 -13.96 6.34 -3.49
CA THR A 31 -13.45 5.25 -2.66
C THR A 31 -14.57 4.28 -2.29
N SER A 32 -14.41 3.00 -2.67
CA SER A 32 -15.40 1.94 -2.40
C SER A 32 -16.84 2.31 -2.80
N GLY A 33 -17.01 3.06 -3.91
CA GLY A 33 -18.31 3.52 -4.40
C GLY A 33 -18.86 4.79 -3.73
N TYR A 34 -18.15 5.36 -2.75
CA TYR A 34 -18.52 6.62 -2.11
C TYR A 34 -17.79 7.79 -2.72
N ASN A 35 -18.50 8.91 -2.88
CA ASN A 35 -17.94 10.17 -3.28
C ASN A 35 -17.38 10.90 -2.06
N VAL A 36 -16.09 11.12 -2.02
CA VAL A 36 -15.39 11.84 -0.97
C VAL A 36 -14.90 13.18 -1.52
N TYR A 37 -15.14 14.20 -0.77
CA TYR A 37 -14.89 15.58 -1.15
C TYR A 37 -13.67 16.14 -0.40
N PRO A 38 -12.50 16.27 -1.08
CA PRO A 38 -11.25 16.68 -0.41
C PRO A 38 -11.38 17.97 0.40
N GLY A 39 -12.07 19.00 -0.12
CA GLY A 39 -12.21 20.26 0.59
C GLY A 39 -12.93 20.17 1.95
N GLN A 40 -13.88 19.23 2.09
CA GLN A 40 -14.52 19.00 3.39
C GLN A 40 -13.55 18.37 4.38
N LEU A 41 -12.73 17.43 3.92
CA LEU A 41 -11.72 16.78 4.76
C LEU A 41 -10.59 17.76 5.13
N GLU A 42 -10.15 18.56 4.17
CA GLU A 42 -9.17 19.63 4.38
C GLU A 42 -9.66 20.60 5.47
N ASN A 43 -10.90 21.08 5.40
CA ASN A 43 -11.47 21.97 6.41
C ASN A 43 -11.50 21.34 7.81
N ILE A 44 -11.80 20.03 7.91
CA ILE A 44 -11.80 19.32 9.20
C ILE A 44 -10.36 19.19 9.73
N ILE A 45 -9.42 18.78 8.89
CA ILE A 45 -8.02 18.59 9.27
C ILE A 45 -7.38 19.93 9.67
N ASP A 46 -7.63 20.99 8.89
CA ASP A 46 -7.13 22.35 9.16
C ASP A 46 -7.71 22.95 10.46
N GLY A 47 -8.88 22.45 10.91
CA GLY A 47 -9.45 22.78 12.22
C GLY A 47 -8.67 22.26 13.42
N HIS A 48 -7.71 21.37 13.23
CA HIS A 48 -6.87 20.87 14.32
C HIS A 48 -5.82 21.91 14.74
N GLU A 49 -5.61 22.06 16.05
CA GLU A 49 -4.74 23.10 16.61
C GLU A 49 -3.29 23.10 16.07
N LYS A 50 -2.74 21.92 15.74
CA LYS A 50 -1.35 21.71 15.28
C LYS A 50 -1.19 21.89 13.78
N VAL A 51 -2.28 21.91 13.01
CA VAL A 51 -2.23 21.95 11.55
C VAL A 51 -2.25 23.40 11.06
N LEU A 52 -1.35 23.72 10.17
CA LEU A 52 -1.29 24.99 9.45
C LEU A 52 -2.11 24.91 8.16
N LEU A 53 -1.92 23.85 7.40
CA LEU A 53 -2.54 23.66 6.09
C LEU A 53 -2.53 22.17 5.74
N SER A 54 -3.58 21.69 5.11
CA SER A 54 -3.63 20.33 4.58
C SER A 54 -4.03 20.31 3.11
N CYS A 55 -3.73 19.18 2.46
CA CYS A 55 -4.19 18.86 1.11
C CYS A 55 -4.54 17.39 1.05
N VAL A 56 -5.73 17.09 0.58
CA VAL A 56 -6.23 15.71 0.46
C VAL A 56 -6.31 15.32 -1.00
N ILE A 57 -5.75 14.17 -1.33
CA ILE A 57 -5.78 13.60 -2.68
C ILE A 57 -6.31 12.17 -2.68
N GLY A 58 -6.78 11.73 -3.85
CA GLY A 58 -7.10 10.33 -4.14
C GLY A 58 -5.91 9.61 -4.74
N VAL A 59 -5.46 8.56 -4.08
CA VAL A 59 -4.36 7.71 -4.55
C VAL A 59 -4.94 6.42 -5.08
N LYS A 60 -4.51 5.94 -6.25
CA LYS A 60 -5.01 4.70 -6.86
C LYS A 60 -4.87 3.52 -5.91
N ASP A 61 -5.92 2.72 -5.82
CA ASP A 61 -5.96 1.52 -4.99
C ASP A 61 -6.63 0.39 -5.79
N PRO A 62 -6.03 -0.80 -5.87
CA PRO A 62 -6.55 -1.90 -6.68
C PRO A 62 -7.90 -2.45 -6.18
N ILE A 63 -8.22 -2.26 -4.90
CA ILE A 63 -9.45 -2.80 -4.28
C ILE A 63 -10.52 -1.72 -4.17
N LYS A 64 -10.14 -0.51 -3.74
CA LYS A 64 -11.07 0.58 -3.42
C LYS A 64 -11.26 1.58 -4.56
N MET A 65 -10.66 1.38 -5.73
CA MET A 65 -10.45 2.33 -6.81
C MET A 65 -9.50 3.46 -6.41
N GLN A 66 -9.80 4.19 -5.35
CA GLN A 66 -8.95 5.20 -4.77
C GLN A 66 -8.99 5.10 -3.24
N ARG A 67 -7.89 5.42 -2.60
CA ARG A 67 -7.78 5.64 -1.17
C ARG A 67 -7.47 7.10 -0.90
N VAL A 68 -7.98 7.59 0.21
CA VAL A 68 -7.76 8.97 0.64
C VAL A 68 -6.40 9.08 1.30
N LYS A 69 -5.57 10.03 0.87
CA LYS A 69 -4.29 10.39 1.50
C LYS A 69 -4.28 11.89 1.81
N ALA A 70 -3.81 12.24 2.99
CA ALA A 70 -3.68 13.63 3.42
C ALA A 70 -2.20 14.03 3.53
N PHE A 71 -1.87 15.19 2.99
CA PHE A 71 -0.61 15.88 3.21
C PHE A 71 -0.84 17.01 4.19
N VAL A 72 -0.02 17.10 5.21
CA VAL A 72 -0.22 18.04 6.31
C VAL A 72 1.05 18.82 6.57
N VAL A 73 0.90 20.13 6.64
CA VAL A 73 1.93 21.05 7.15
C VAL A 73 1.56 21.43 8.58
N LEU A 74 2.48 21.22 9.50
CA LEU A 74 2.27 21.58 10.90
C LEU A 74 2.59 23.07 11.14
N LYS A 75 1.97 23.64 12.15
CA LYS A 75 2.31 24.98 12.64
C LYS A 75 3.73 25.00 13.23
N PRO A 76 4.42 26.14 13.20
CA PRO A 76 5.70 26.29 13.86
C PRO A 76 5.65 25.86 15.33
N GLY A 77 6.68 25.10 15.75
CA GLY A 77 6.78 24.58 17.13
C GLY A 77 6.30 23.14 17.30
N TYR A 78 5.62 22.56 16.31
CA TYR A 78 5.24 21.15 16.34
C TYR A 78 6.15 20.31 15.45
N GLN A 79 6.44 19.07 15.90
CA GLN A 79 7.32 18.14 15.18
C GLN A 79 6.50 17.03 14.49
N PRO A 80 6.91 16.59 13.29
CA PRO A 80 6.26 15.52 12.55
C PRO A 80 6.61 14.16 13.15
N THR A 81 6.01 13.83 14.30
CA THR A 81 6.23 12.55 15.01
C THR A 81 5.10 11.57 14.75
N GLU A 82 5.37 10.27 14.95
CA GLU A 82 4.34 9.23 14.87
C GLU A 82 3.22 9.46 15.92
N ALA A 83 3.56 10.03 17.08
CA ALA A 83 2.56 10.42 18.08
C ALA A 83 1.61 11.51 17.55
N CYS A 84 2.14 12.52 16.86
CA CYS A 84 1.34 13.56 16.22
C CYS A 84 0.47 12.99 15.08
N LYS A 85 1.02 12.06 14.30
CA LYS A 85 0.26 11.37 13.24
C LYS A 85 -0.92 10.58 13.82
N LYS A 86 -0.68 9.84 14.89
CA LYS A 86 -1.74 9.09 15.57
C LYS A 86 -2.82 10.00 16.12
N GLU A 87 -2.43 11.08 16.76
CA GLU A 87 -3.36 12.08 17.31
C GLU A 87 -4.25 12.69 16.22
N LEU A 88 -3.67 13.07 15.07
CA LEU A 88 -4.41 13.55 13.91
C LEU A 88 -5.36 12.49 13.34
N LEU A 89 -4.94 11.25 13.24
CA LEU A 89 -5.82 10.16 12.81
C LEU A 89 -6.98 9.93 13.79
N ASP A 90 -6.72 10.02 15.10
CA ASP A 90 -7.76 9.88 16.11
C ASP A 90 -8.72 11.08 16.11
N TYR A 91 -8.22 12.28 15.82
CA TYR A 91 -9.06 13.45 15.57
C TYR A 91 -9.94 13.25 14.34
N CYS A 92 -9.36 12.81 13.23
CA CYS A 92 -10.10 12.50 12.01
C CYS A 92 -11.20 11.46 12.26
N ARG A 93 -10.94 10.41 13.05
CA ARG A 93 -11.96 9.39 13.39
C ARG A 93 -13.18 9.94 14.10
N LYS A 94 -13.03 11.03 14.85
CA LYS A 94 -14.14 11.66 15.56
C LYS A 94 -15.00 12.54 14.66
N HIS A 95 -14.41 13.08 13.59
CA HIS A 95 -15.04 14.12 12.78
C HIS A 95 -15.32 13.70 11.33
N ILE A 96 -14.70 12.62 10.86
CA ILE A 96 -14.79 12.15 9.48
C ILE A 96 -15.46 10.77 9.45
N ALA A 97 -16.38 10.57 8.53
CA ALA A 97 -17.02 9.28 8.30
C ALA A 97 -16.00 8.21 7.91
N LYS A 98 -16.20 6.98 8.37
CA LYS A 98 -15.27 5.85 8.21
C LYS A 98 -14.82 5.60 6.76
N TYR A 99 -15.73 5.77 5.80
CA TYR A 99 -15.42 5.58 4.37
C TYR A 99 -14.53 6.67 3.79
N ALA A 100 -14.56 7.89 4.38
CA ALA A 100 -13.81 9.05 3.93
C ALA A 100 -12.50 9.28 4.71
N MET A 101 -12.21 8.42 5.70
CA MET A 101 -11.02 8.52 6.52
C MET A 101 -9.75 8.47 5.67
N PRO A 102 -8.79 9.37 5.91
CA PRO A 102 -7.46 9.24 5.33
C PRO A 102 -6.82 7.92 5.74
N SER A 103 -6.35 7.16 4.76
CA SER A 103 -5.62 5.90 4.99
C SER A 103 -4.20 6.17 5.48
N ASP A 104 -3.66 7.32 5.13
CA ASP A 104 -2.33 7.77 5.51
C ASP A 104 -2.26 9.28 5.61
N ILE A 105 -1.40 9.77 6.51
CA ILE A 105 -1.07 11.18 6.68
C ILE A 105 0.45 11.31 6.48
N GLU A 106 0.85 12.13 5.50
CA GLU A 106 2.24 12.46 5.23
C GLU A 106 2.50 13.92 5.65
N PHE A 107 3.47 14.11 6.54
CA PHE A 107 3.89 15.45 6.92
C PHE A 107 4.84 16.03 5.87
N ARG A 108 4.66 17.29 5.56
CA ARG A 108 5.53 18.07 4.67
C ARG A 108 5.87 19.39 5.36
N GLU A 109 7.05 19.92 5.07
CA GLU A 109 7.44 21.27 5.50
C GLU A 109 6.65 22.33 4.73
N GLU A 110 6.44 22.10 3.44
CA GLU A 110 5.66 22.95 2.57
C GLU A 110 4.89 22.14 1.52
N LEU A 111 3.72 22.63 1.12
CA LEU A 111 2.95 22.06 0.01
C LEU A 111 3.29 22.81 -1.29
N PRO A 112 3.35 22.10 -2.44
CA PRO A 112 3.57 22.74 -3.72
C PRO A 112 2.44 23.72 -4.02
N LYS A 113 2.80 24.91 -4.49
CA LYS A 113 1.87 25.98 -4.82
C LYS A 113 1.86 26.30 -6.30
N THR A 114 0.73 26.70 -6.81
CA THR A 114 0.60 27.27 -8.15
C THR A 114 1.18 28.69 -8.19
N LEU A 115 1.39 29.25 -9.37
CA LEU A 115 1.83 30.62 -9.56
C LEU A 115 0.92 31.67 -8.86
N VAL A 116 -0.34 31.32 -8.62
CA VAL A 116 -1.32 32.16 -7.92
C VAL A 116 -1.44 31.84 -6.43
N GLY A 117 -0.48 31.09 -5.85
CA GLY A 117 -0.40 30.79 -4.42
C GLY A 117 -1.36 29.69 -3.92
N LYS A 118 -2.15 29.02 -4.78
CA LYS A 118 -3.02 27.92 -4.40
C LYS A 118 -2.23 26.60 -4.34
N VAL A 119 -2.61 25.69 -3.45
CA VAL A 119 -2.00 24.36 -3.37
C VAL A 119 -2.17 23.61 -4.71
N ALA A 120 -1.06 23.15 -5.26
CA ALA A 120 -0.99 22.43 -6.51
C ALA A 120 -1.20 20.92 -6.28
N TYR A 121 -2.43 20.51 -5.92
CA TYR A 121 -2.77 19.13 -5.59
C TYR A 121 -2.39 18.12 -6.69
N ARG A 122 -2.39 18.53 -7.97
CA ARG A 122 -2.00 17.68 -9.09
C ARG A 122 -0.53 17.23 -9.01
N VAL A 123 0.35 18.11 -8.54
CA VAL A 123 1.76 17.77 -8.33
C VAL A 123 1.89 16.66 -7.30
N LEU A 124 1.10 16.73 -6.21
CA LEU A 124 1.06 15.69 -5.17
C LEU A 124 0.49 14.37 -5.72
N GLU A 125 -0.53 14.43 -6.58
CA GLU A 125 -1.08 13.25 -7.26
C GLU A 125 -0.05 12.60 -8.19
N GLU A 126 0.69 13.39 -8.95
CA GLU A 126 1.75 12.92 -9.84
C GLU A 126 2.91 12.28 -9.07
N GLU A 127 3.36 12.93 -7.99
CA GLU A 127 4.39 12.37 -7.09
C GLU A 127 3.97 11.01 -6.51
N GLU A 128 2.73 10.89 -6.03
CA GLU A 128 2.24 9.64 -5.47
C GLU A 128 2.06 8.54 -6.53
N ASN A 129 1.59 8.90 -7.71
CA ASN A 129 1.50 7.95 -8.82
C ASN A 129 2.91 7.46 -9.23
N ALA A 130 3.91 8.34 -9.26
CA ALA A 130 5.30 7.98 -9.54
C ALA A 130 5.88 7.06 -8.45
N LYS A 131 5.66 7.36 -7.17
CA LYS A 131 6.07 6.50 -6.05
C LYS A 131 5.43 5.10 -6.14
N GLN A 132 4.14 5.04 -6.47
CA GLN A 132 3.46 3.76 -6.64
C GLN A 132 3.99 2.95 -7.81
N ALA A 133 4.27 3.61 -8.94
CA ALA A 133 4.85 2.95 -10.10
C ALA A 133 6.25 2.38 -9.79
N GLN A 134 7.10 3.15 -9.10
CA GLN A 134 8.42 2.70 -8.66
C GLN A 134 8.32 1.51 -7.72
N LYS A 135 7.44 1.58 -6.72
CA LYS A 135 7.22 0.47 -5.78
C LYS A 135 6.72 -0.79 -6.48
N ALA A 136 5.79 -0.66 -7.43
CA ALA A 136 5.29 -1.80 -8.19
C ALA A 136 6.40 -2.47 -9.02
N VAL A 137 7.33 -1.71 -9.60
CA VAL A 137 8.49 -2.23 -10.34
C VAL A 137 9.46 -2.94 -9.39
N GLU A 138 9.69 -2.38 -8.20
CA GLU A 138 10.56 -2.98 -7.19
C GLU A 138 9.98 -4.29 -6.63
N ASP A 139 8.69 -4.28 -6.30
CA ASP A 139 7.96 -5.46 -5.82
C ASP A 139 7.95 -6.57 -6.90
N ALA A 140 7.77 -6.22 -8.19
CA ALA A 140 7.83 -7.15 -9.30
C ALA A 140 9.23 -7.78 -9.47
N LYS A 141 10.30 -6.97 -9.38
CA LYS A 141 11.68 -7.47 -9.42
C LYS A 141 11.99 -8.43 -8.27
N ARG A 142 11.56 -8.06 -7.06
CA ARG A 142 11.73 -8.91 -5.88
C ARG A 142 10.99 -10.23 -6.00
N ALA A 143 9.76 -10.21 -6.49
CA ALA A 143 8.98 -11.41 -6.75
C ALA A 143 9.65 -12.32 -7.80
N GLU A 144 10.26 -11.74 -8.84
CA GLU A 144 11.01 -12.50 -9.87
C GLU A 144 12.30 -13.12 -9.31
N GLU A 145 13.03 -12.39 -8.45
CA GLU A 145 14.20 -12.93 -7.75
C GLU A 145 13.83 -14.05 -6.79
N ASP A 146 12.78 -13.88 -6.01
CA ASP A 146 12.28 -14.91 -5.08
C ASP A 146 11.81 -16.16 -5.85
N ALA A 147 11.16 -16.00 -7.00
CA ALA A 147 10.76 -17.11 -7.87
C ALA A 147 11.97 -17.85 -8.43
N LYS A 148 12.99 -17.15 -8.93
CA LYS A 148 14.24 -17.75 -9.42
C LYS A 148 15.00 -18.49 -8.32
N ARG A 149 15.00 -17.94 -7.10
CA ARG A 149 15.62 -18.60 -5.94
C ARG A 149 14.89 -19.86 -5.55
N ALA A 150 13.55 -19.85 -5.56
CA ALA A 150 12.74 -21.03 -5.28
C ALA A 150 12.90 -22.13 -6.34
N GLU A 151 13.04 -21.77 -7.63
CA GLU A 151 13.34 -22.73 -8.70
C GLU A 151 14.73 -23.34 -8.57
N ALA A 152 15.75 -22.53 -8.25
CA ALA A 152 17.11 -23.00 -8.02
C ALA A 152 17.17 -23.98 -6.84
N GLU A 153 16.49 -23.70 -5.73
CA GLU A 153 16.41 -24.58 -4.57
C GLU A 153 15.70 -25.91 -4.88
N LYS A 154 14.63 -25.85 -5.69
CA LYS A 154 13.95 -27.08 -6.17
C LYS A 154 14.85 -27.92 -7.09
N ALA A 155 15.59 -27.29 -7.98
CA ALA A 155 16.51 -27.95 -8.87
C ALA A 155 17.67 -28.64 -8.10
N GLU A 156 18.19 -27.97 -7.06
CA GLU A 156 19.23 -28.53 -6.20
C GLU A 156 18.73 -29.74 -5.39
N LYS A 157 17.54 -29.66 -4.81
CA LYS A 157 16.89 -30.76 -4.10
C LYS A 157 16.63 -31.97 -5.03
N LEU A 158 16.26 -31.73 -6.28
CA LEU A 158 16.00 -32.76 -7.27
C LEU A 158 17.31 -33.43 -7.73
N SER A 159 18.40 -32.68 -7.84
CA SER A 159 19.73 -33.19 -8.17
C SER A 159 20.34 -34.01 -7.02
N ALA A 160 20.12 -33.56 -5.77
CA ALA A 160 20.55 -34.30 -4.58
C ALA A 160 19.83 -35.65 -4.41
N ALA A 161 18.55 -35.71 -4.79
CA ALA A 161 17.77 -36.96 -4.75
C ALA A 161 18.15 -37.98 -5.84
N LYS A 162 18.87 -37.57 -6.90
CA LYS A 162 19.33 -38.44 -8.00
C LYS A 162 20.73 -39.04 -7.82
N LYS A 163 21.44 -38.82 -6.70
CA LYS A 163 22.69 -39.55 -6.43
C LYS A 163 22.36 -41.02 -6.19
N PRO A 164 22.86 -41.96 -7.03
CA PRO A 164 22.60 -43.37 -6.83
C PRO A 164 23.25 -43.82 -5.53
N ALA A 165 22.49 -44.51 -4.69
CA ALA A 165 23.00 -45.18 -3.50
C ALA A 165 24.13 -46.10 -3.88
N ALA A 166 25.32 -45.86 -3.36
CA ALA A 166 26.47 -46.74 -3.52
C ALA A 166 26.06 -48.15 -3.07
N LYS A 167 26.22 -49.14 -3.96
CA LYS A 167 26.02 -50.59 -3.72
C LYS A 167 26.77 -51.00 -2.45
N LYS A 168 26.04 -51.40 -1.42
CA LYS A 168 26.61 -52.12 -0.27
C LYS A 168 27.22 -53.43 -0.81
N PRO A 169 28.45 -53.81 -0.43
CA PRO A 169 29.02 -55.12 -0.80
C PRO A 169 28.21 -56.24 -0.10
N ALA A 170 27.95 -57.30 -0.84
CA ALA A 170 27.21 -58.46 -0.38
C ALA A 170 27.92 -59.15 0.77
N PRO A 171 27.21 -59.72 1.75
CA PRO A 171 27.83 -60.48 2.85
C PRO A 171 28.39 -61.81 2.33
N LYS A 172 29.68 -62.08 2.62
CA LYS A 172 30.34 -63.35 2.36
C LYS A 172 29.65 -64.48 3.15
N LYS A 173 29.26 -65.55 2.46
CA LYS A 173 28.77 -66.78 3.06
C LYS A 173 29.84 -67.38 3.97
N PRO A 174 29.50 -67.92 5.15
CA PRO A 174 30.44 -68.70 5.94
C PRO A 174 30.60 -70.11 5.35
N ALA A 175 31.82 -70.54 5.27
CA ALA A 175 32.21 -71.88 4.80
C ALA A 175 31.74 -72.96 5.81
N HIS A 176 31.23 -74.07 5.25
CA HIS A 176 30.94 -75.31 5.94
C HIS A 176 32.20 -75.90 6.53
N PRO A 177 32.23 -76.41 7.73
CA PRO A 177 33.21 -77.39 8.13
C PRO A 177 32.71 -78.82 7.85
N THR A 178 33.55 -79.52 7.13
CA THR A 178 33.49 -80.92 6.78
C THR A 178 33.40 -81.86 7.98
N ALA A 179 32.62 -82.89 7.79
CA ALA A 179 32.47 -84.04 8.65
C ALA A 179 33.77 -84.80 8.92
N LYS A 180 33.87 -85.40 10.07
CA LYS A 180 34.55 -86.67 10.24
C LYS A 180 34.22 -87.30 11.60
N PRO A 181 34.52 -88.61 11.77
CA PRO A 181 33.54 -89.67 11.77
C PRO A 181 33.44 -90.32 13.18
N GLU A 182 32.45 -91.18 13.26
CA GLU A 182 32.34 -92.17 14.32
C GLU A 182 33.59 -93.03 14.59
N PRO A 183 33.72 -93.49 15.80
CA PRO A 183 33.62 -94.92 15.90
C PRO A 183 32.84 -95.50 17.09
N ALA A 184 32.40 -96.68 16.83
CA ALA A 184 31.62 -97.64 17.48
C ALA A 184 32.06 -98.16 18.86
N LYS A 185 31.12 -98.83 19.53
CA LYS A 185 31.22 -99.92 20.55
C LYS A 185 31.28 -99.39 21.98
N GLN A 186 30.51 -99.76 22.88
CA GLN A 186 29.81 -101.03 23.26
C GLN A 186 28.55 -100.65 24.04
#